data_2681525894768baef727c6434bdbb8cf
#
_entry.id   2681525894768baef727c6434bdbb8cf
#
_cell.length_a   1.000
_cell.length_b   1.000
_cell.length_c   1.000
_cell.angle_alpha   90.00
_cell.angle_beta   90.00
_cell.angle_gamma   90.00
#
_symmetry.space_group_name_H-M   'P 1'
#
loop_
_entity.id
_entity.type
_entity.pdbx_description
1 polymer ?
#
loop_
_entity_poly.entity_id
_entity_poly.type
_entity_poly.pdbx_seq_one_letter_code
_entity_poly.pdbx_strand_id
1 'polypeptide(L)'
;MIRILIADDHAIVRRGMKQLLLEQYPFARIGEASNVEELIHEIVLHKDWDVVVCDMNMPGRSGLDAIMQIKEIAPGLPVLIMSMYPEDQYALRVLKSGAAGYLTKETIHDDIVRAIETVIKGKRYITLSLAEKLAESVNHETEKPLHEVLSDREFDVFKLLASGKTITEIASQLLLSSTTVSTYRSRIMEKMKMKSNAELARYAIESRLI
;
A
#
# COMPACT_ATOMS: atom_id res chain seq x y z
N MET A 1 -0.96 24.38 -13.42
CA MET A 1 0.04 24.12 -12.34
C MET A 1 -0.45 22.90 -11.61
N ILE A 2 0.33 21.81 -11.60
CA ILE A 2 -0.03 20.54 -10.94
C ILE A 2 0.19 20.66 -9.43
N ARG A 3 -0.68 20.01 -8.64
CA ARG A 3 -0.63 20.00 -7.16
C ARG A 3 -0.55 18.56 -6.68
N ILE A 4 0.56 18.22 -6.07
CA ILE A 4 0.90 16.85 -5.67
C ILE A 4 1.07 16.82 -4.15
N LEU A 5 0.41 15.91 -3.47
CA LEU A 5 0.56 15.70 -2.03
C LEU A 5 1.32 14.40 -1.80
N ILE A 6 2.46 14.47 -1.10
CA ILE A 6 3.32 13.33 -0.78
C ILE A 6 3.14 12.97 0.68
N ALA A 7 2.86 11.71 0.98
CA ALA A 7 2.78 11.18 2.33
C ALA A 7 3.75 10.00 2.50
N ASP A 8 4.72 10.15 3.40
CA ASP A 8 5.70 9.13 3.79
C ASP A 8 6.25 9.53 5.16
N ASP A 9 6.48 8.61 6.08
CA ASP A 9 7.03 8.92 7.40
C ASP A 9 8.54 9.22 7.37
N HIS A 10 9.24 8.83 6.29
CA HIS A 10 10.67 9.07 6.10
C HIS A 10 10.93 10.42 5.42
N ALA A 11 11.42 11.40 6.16
CA ALA A 11 11.71 12.75 5.64
C ALA A 11 12.67 12.77 4.44
N ILE A 12 13.61 11.81 4.37
CA ILE A 12 14.55 11.72 3.25
C ILE A 12 13.87 11.28 1.96
N VAL A 13 12.89 10.38 2.05
CA VAL A 13 12.08 9.93 0.91
C VAL A 13 11.22 11.07 0.39
N ARG A 14 10.53 11.82 1.28
CA ARG A 14 9.73 12.97 0.86
C ARG A 14 10.57 14.03 0.16
N ARG A 15 11.76 14.35 0.71
CA ARG A 15 12.68 15.34 0.08
C ARG A 15 13.18 14.89 -1.28
N GLY A 16 13.59 13.63 -1.40
CA GLY A 16 14.05 13.06 -2.67
C GLY A 16 12.96 13.08 -3.73
N MET A 17 11.74 12.66 -3.37
CA MET A 17 10.60 12.68 -4.26
C MET A 17 10.20 14.10 -4.68
N LYS A 18 10.18 15.04 -3.72
CA LYS A 18 9.92 16.45 -4.02
C LYS A 18 10.91 17.01 -5.02
N GLN A 19 12.21 16.73 -4.85
CA GLN A 19 13.23 17.19 -5.78
C GLN A 19 13.00 16.60 -7.17
N LEU A 20 12.80 15.30 -7.29
CA LEU A 20 12.53 14.59 -8.54
C LEU A 20 11.30 15.16 -9.26
N LEU A 21 10.22 15.40 -8.52
CA LEU A 21 8.99 15.95 -9.09
C LEU A 21 9.15 17.43 -9.52
N LEU A 22 9.93 18.22 -8.80
CA LEU A 22 10.21 19.61 -9.18
C LEU A 22 11.14 19.72 -10.39
N GLU A 23 12.03 18.77 -10.61
CA GLU A 23 12.83 18.69 -11.85
C GLU A 23 11.95 18.50 -13.08
N GLN A 24 10.91 17.66 -12.97
CA GLN A 24 9.96 17.41 -14.06
C GLN A 24 8.84 18.47 -14.14
N TYR A 25 8.40 18.96 -13.00
CA TYR A 25 7.32 19.94 -12.88
C TYR A 25 7.78 21.20 -12.10
N PRO A 26 8.57 22.10 -12.71
CA PRO A 26 9.21 23.22 -12.01
C PRO A 26 8.23 24.16 -11.29
N PHE A 27 6.98 24.20 -11.74
CA PHE A 27 5.92 25.03 -11.16
C PHE A 27 4.90 24.23 -10.35
N ALA A 28 5.18 22.97 -9.99
CA ALA A 28 4.27 22.19 -9.18
C ALA A 28 4.16 22.75 -7.75
N ARG A 29 2.95 22.70 -7.18
CA ARG A 29 2.78 22.83 -5.74
C ARG A 29 2.92 21.43 -5.13
N ILE A 30 3.93 21.25 -4.27
CA ILE A 30 4.15 20.01 -3.56
C ILE A 30 3.79 20.20 -2.09
N GLY A 31 2.79 19.46 -1.59
CA GLY A 31 2.49 19.31 -0.18
C GLY A 31 3.17 18.08 0.39
N GLU A 32 3.40 18.07 1.69
CA GLU A 32 4.05 16.97 2.41
C GLU A 32 3.23 16.60 3.64
N ALA A 33 3.12 15.30 3.94
CA ALA A 33 2.54 14.76 5.16
C ALA A 33 3.46 13.64 5.68
N SER A 34 3.61 13.52 6.99
CA SER A 34 4.47 12.52 7.64
C SER A 34 3.68 11.31 8.18
N ASN A 35 2.36 11.38 8.14
CA ASN A 35 1.44 10.35 8.63
C ASN A 35 0.05 10.53 7.98
N VAL A 36 -0.85 9.57 8.23
CA VAL A 36 -2.19 9.57 7.64
C VAL A 36 -3.03 10.74 8.16
N GLU A 37 -2.90 11.12 9.42
CA GLU A 37 -3.65 12.22 10.02
C GLU A 37 -3.33 13.56 9.35
N GLU A 38 -2.05 13.84 9.14
CA GLU A 38 -1.58 15.03 8.40
C GLU A 38 -2.05 14.99 6.93
N LEU A 39 -1.95 13.83 6.28
CA LEU A 39 -2.42 13.63 4.92
C LEU A 39 -3.90 13.97 4.77
N ILE A 40 -4.74 13.45 5.65
CA ILE A 40 -6.18 13.72 5.63
C ILE A 40 -6.46 15.20 5.95
N HIS A 41 -5.75 15.78 6.91
CA HIS A 41 -5.87 17.20 7.25
C HIS A 41 -5.58 18.09 6.03
N GLU A 42 -4.48 17.82 5.30
CA GLU A 42 -4.12 18.56 4.09
C GLU A 42 -5.19 18.44 2.99
N ILE A 43 -5.79 17.25 2.82
CA ILE A 43 -6.85 17.04 1.82
C ILE A 43 -8.13 17.79 2.20
N VAL A 44 -8.49 17.82 3.48
CA VAL A 44 -9.69 18.55 3.94
C VAL A 44 -9.49 20.06 3.83
N LEU A 45 -8.30 20.54 4.18
CA LEU A 45 -7.97 21.97 4.16
C LEU A 45 -7.83 22.51 2.72
N HIS A 46 -7.22 21.72 1.85
CA HIS A 46 -6.94 22.06 0.46
C HIS A 46 -7.60 21.07 -0.48
N LYS A 47 -8.80 21.38 -0.97
CA LYS A 47 -9.61 20.49 -1.84
C LYS A 47 -9.14 20.45 -3.29
N ASP A 48 -8.02 21.05 -3.60
CA ASP A 48 -7.52 21.30 -4.94
C ASP A 48 -6.30 20.45 -5.33
N TRP A 49 -6.01 19.38 -4.59
CA TRP A 49 -4.97 18.42 -4.95
C TRP A 49 -5.33 17.64 -6.22
N ASP A 50 -4.37 17.47 -7.13
CA ASP A 50 -4.54 16.73 -8.39
C ASP A 50 -4.18 15.24 -8.25
N VAL A 51 -3.28 14.92 -7.31
CA VAL A 51 -2.86 13.54 -7.01
C VAL A 51 -2.24 13.45 -5.61
N VAL A 52 -2.44 12.30 -4.98
CA VAL A 52 -1.73 11.88 -3.75
C VAL A 52 -0.75 10.78 -4.09
N VAL A 53 0.49 10.89 -3.59
CA VAL A 53 1.49 9.81 -3.58
C VAL A 53 1.69 9.42 -2.12
N CYS A 54 1.30 8.21 -1.74
CA CYS A 54 1.21 7.78 -0.35
C CYS A 54 2.03 6.52 -0.11
N ASP A 55 2.88 6.55 0.90
CA ASP A 55 3.54 5.33 1.38
C ASP A 55 2.49 4.35 1.93
N MET A 56 2.71 3.08 1.63
CA MET A 56 1.88 2.00 2.12
C MET A 56 2.01 1.81 3.64
N ASN A 57 3.21 2.02 4.18
CA ASN A 57 3.54 1.72 5.57
C ASN A 57 3.90 2.99 6.35
N MET A 58 2.90 3.61 6.95
CA MET A 58 3.12 4.74 7.87
C MET A 58 2.76 4.34 9.31
N PRO A 59 3.40 4.94 10.33
CA PRO A 59 3.08 4.67 11.72
C PRO A 59 1.60 4.92 12.04
N GLY A 60 1.03 4.01 12.84
CA GLY A 60 -0.37 4.10 13.28
C GLY A 60 -1.36 3.55 12.24
N ARG A 61 -1.47 4.16 11.08
CA ARG A 61 -2.39 3.79 10.00
C ARG A 61 -1.65 3.47 8.70
N SER A 62 -2.17 2.50 7.96
CA SER A 62 -1.61 2.12 6.67
C SER A 62 -2.05 3.06 5.54
N GLY A 63 -1.32 3.06 4.44
CA GLY A 63 -1.74 3.74 3.21
C GLY A 63 -3.08 3.24 2.67
N LEU A 64 -3.45 2.00 2.96
CA LEU A 64 -4.74 1.43 2.58
C LEU A 64 -5.88 2.00 3.42
N ASP A 65 -5.67 2.23 4.73
CA ASP A 65 -6.63 2.97 5.57
C ASP A 65 -6.81 4.40 5.06
N ALA A 66 -5.71 5.02 4.60
CA ALA A 66 -5.75 6.36 3.99
C ALA A 66 -6.58 6.36 2.70
N ILE A 67 -6.43 5.37 1.81
CA ILE A 67 -7.23 5.27 0.57
C ILE A 67 -8.73 5.25 0.90
N MET A 68 -9.16 4.39 1.83
CA MET A 68 -10.58 4.29 2.19
C MET A 68 -11.12 5.64 2.66
N GLN A 69 -10.41 6.31 3.56
CA GLN A 69 -10.83 7.62 4.07
C GLN A 69 -10.78 8.71 2.99
N ILE A 70 -9.77 8.72 2.11
CA ILE A 70 -9.71 9.66 0.99
C ILE A 70 -10.87 9.46 0.02
N LYS A 71 -11.28 8.21 -0.23
CA LYS A 71 -12.43 7.91 -1.10
C LYS A 71 -13.75 8.43 -0.53
N GLU A 72 -13.89 8.50 0.79
CA GLU A 72 -15.06 9.09 1.43
C GLU A 72 -15.10 10.61 1.32
N ILE A 73 -13.95 11.28 1.53
CA ILE A 73 -13.89 12.76 1.59
C ILE A 73 -13.60 13.42 0.24
N ALA A 74 -12.88 12.74 -0.65
CA ALA A 74 -12.47 13.23 -1.97
C ALA A 74 -12.47 12.07 -3.01
N PRO A 75 -13.64 11.53 -3.40
CA PRO A 75 -13.75 10.31 -4.23
C PRO A 75 -13.09 10.44 -5.61
N GLY A 76 -12.95 11.66 -6.13
CA GLY A 76 -12.29 11.94 -7.40
C GLY A 76 -10.76 12.08 -7.33
N LEU A 77 -10.18 12.18 -6.12
CA LEU A 77 -8.75 12.38 -5.96
C LEU A 77 -8.00 11.06 -6.17
N PRO A 78 -7.12 10.96 -7.19
CA PRO A 78 -6.35 9.74 -7.42
C PRO A 78 -5.26 9.59 -6.37
N VAL A 79 -5.11 8.36 -5.86
CA VAL A 79 -4.08 7.97 -4.90
C VAL A 79 -3.17 6.94 -5.54
N LEU A 80 -1.88 7.25 -5.65
CA LEU A 80 -0.81 6.32 -5.98
C LEU A 80 -0.20 5.80 -4.68
N ILE A 81 -0.12 4.49 -4.52
CA ILE A 81 0.58 3.87 -3.40
C ILE A 81 2.01 3.56 -3.80
N MET A 82 2.95 3.90 -2.94
CA MET A 82 4.33 3.47 -3.03
C MET A 82 4.69 2.53 -1.89
N SER A 83 5.55 1.55 -2.15
CA SER A 83 5.90 0.54 -1.16
C SER A 83 7.26 -0.10 -1.42
N MET A 84 7.91 -0.61 -0.37
CA MET A 84 9.08 -1.49 -0.48
C MET A 84 8.70 -2.93 -0.87
N TYR A 85 7.42 -3.27 -0.79
CA TYR A 85 6.97 -4.62 -1.10
C TYR A 85 6.83 -4.85 -2.61
N PRO A 86 7.11 -6.08 -3.08
CA PRO A 86 6.94 -6.44 -4.48
C PRO A 86 5.51 -6.22 -4.98
N GLU A 87 5.38 -5.76 -6.22
CA GLU A 87 4.10 -5.48 -6.87
C GLU A 87 3.17 -6.69 -6.89
N ASP A 88 3.74 -7.87 -7.12
CA ASP A 88 3.01 -9.12 -7.29
C ASP A 88 2.25 -9.58 -6.05
N GLN A 89 2.59 -9.08 -4.88
CA GLN A 89 1.98 -9.49 -3.62
C GLN A 89 0.92 -8.49 -3.13
N TYR A 90 1.07 -7.20 -3.43
CA TYR A 90 0.25 -6.15 -2.84
C TYR A 90 -0.56 -5.33 -3.84
N ALA A 91 -0.09 -5.17 -5.08
CA ALA A 91 -0.70 -4.24 -6.00
C ALA A 91 -2.18 -4.55 -6.29
N LEU A 92 -2.54 -5.84 -6.42
CA LEU A 92 -3.94 -6.24 -6.64
C LEU A 92 -4.85 -5.82 -5.47
N ARG A 93 -4.40 -5.99 -4.21
CA ARG A 93 -5.14 -5.54 -3.01
C ARG A 93 -5.31 -4.04 -3.01
N VAL A 94 -4.22 -3.31 -3.26
CA VAL A 94 -4.17 -1.85 -3.31
C VAL A 94 -5.13 -1.30 -4.37
N LEU A 95 -5.15 -1.89 -5.57
CA LEU A 95 -6.09 -1.50 -6.62
C LEU A 95 -7.54 -1.84 -6.29
N LYS A 96 -7.80 -2.99 -5.63
CA LYS A 96 -9.15 -3.36 -5.14
C LYS A 96 -9.65 -2.38 -4.06
N SER A 97 -8.77 -1.82 -3.25
CA SER A 97 -9.10 -0.80 -2.24
C SER A 97 -9.39 0.58 -2.85
N GLY A 98 -9.20 0.75 -4.15
CA GLY A 98 -9.53 1.97 -4.88
C GLY A 98 -8.36 2.88 -5.20
N ALA A 99 -7.11 2.44 -5.00
CA ALA A 99 -5.95 3.18 -5.48
C ALA A 99 -5.98 3.34 -7.00
N ALA A 100 -5.38 4.42 -7.48
CA ALA A 100 -5.21 4.70 -8.89
C ALA A 100 -3.98 3.99 -9.50
N GLY A 101 -3.05 3.54 -8.65
CA GLY A 101 -1.88 2.76 -9.07
C GLY A 101 -1.01 2.34 -7.88
N TYR A 102 -0.04 1.47 -8.17
CA TYR A 102 0.96 0.96 -7.25
C TYR A 102 2.35 1.18 -7.83
N LEU A 103 3.30 1.60 -7.01
CA LEU A 103 4.69 1.81 -7.36
C LEU A 103 5.59 1.14 -6.32
N THR A 104 6.62 0.44 -6.76
CA THR A 104 7.67 0.01 -5.84
C THR A 104 8.64 1.16 -5.57
N LYS A 105 9.16 1.28 -4.35
CA LYS A 105 10.16 2.31 -4.04
C LYS A 105 11.46 2.11 -4.82
N GLU A 106 11.70 0.90 -5.35
CA GLU A 106 12.86 0.59 -6.19
C GLU A 106 12.77 1.23 -7.59
N THR A 107 11.58 1.22 -8.20
CA THR A 107 11.36 1.73 -9.56
C THR A 107 10.77 3.14 -9.61
N ILE A 108 10.48 3.73 -8.45
CA ILE A 108 9.73 4.99 -8.36
C ILE A 108 10.38 6.13 -9.13
N HIS A 109 11.72 6.17 -9.18
CA HIS A 109 12.46 7.21 -9.90
C HIS A 109 12.09 7.25 -11.39
N ASP A 110 11.93 6.08 -12.00
CA ASP A 110 11.67 5.95 -13.43
C ASP A 110 10.18 6.04 -13.77
N ASP A 111 9.32 5.63 -12.84
CA ASP A 111 7.89 5.42 -13.08
C ASP A 111 6.97 6.51 -12.56
N ILE A 112 7.39 7.30 -11.56
CA ILE A 112 6.51 8.23 -10.83
C ILE A 112 5.88 9.28 -11.74
N VAL A 113 6.64 9.84 -12.67
CA VAL A 113 6.16 10.88 -13.60
C VAL A 113 5.07 10.30 -14.50
N ARG A 114 5.34 9.13 -15.10
CA ARG A 114 4.40 8.43 -15.97
C ARG A 114 3.14 7.99 -15.22
N ALA A 115 3.30 7.56 -13.96
CA ALA A 115 2.17 7.19 -13.11
C ALA A 115 1.28 8.42 -12.81
N ILE A 116 1.87 9.54 -12.40
CA ILE A 116 1.16 10.79 -12.14
C ILE A 116 0.40 11.24 -13.39
N GLU A 117 1.07 11.33 -14.55
CA GLU A 117 0.43 11.71 -15.81
C GLU A 117 -0.73 10.81 -16.22
N THR A 118 -0.64 9.54 -15.86
CA THR A 118 -1.69 8.56 -16.15
C THR A 118 -2.91 8.79 -15.28
N VAL A 119 -2.69 8.96 -13.96
CA VAL A 119 -3.81 9.03 -13.00
C VAL A 119 -4.53 10.36 -12.99
N ILE A 120 -3.86 11.48 -13.28
CA ILE A 120 -4.51 12.78 -13.45
C ILE A 120 -5.43 12.85 -14.68
N LYS A 121 -5.21 11.98 -15.68
CA LYS A 121 -6.09 11.80 -16.83
C LYS A 121 -7.28 10.88 -16.53
N GLY A 122 -7.48 10.49 -15.26
CA GLY A 122 -8.55 9.60 -14.82
C GLY A 122 -8.32 8.11 -15.14
N LYS A 123 -7.12 7.73 -15.57
CA LYS A 123 -6.75 6.34 -15.86
C LYS A 123 -6.05 5.70 -14.66
N ARG A 124 -6.08 4.38 -14.56
CA ARG A 124 -5.27 3.65 -13.59
C ARG A 124 -3.87 3.43 -14.13
N TYR A 125 -2.87 3.61 -13.28
CA TYR A 125 -1.50 3.20 -13.58
C TYR A 125 -1.32 1.72 -13.22
N ILE A 126 -1.12 0.91 -14.24
CA ILE A 126 -0.95 -0.53 -14.13
C ILE A 126 0.27 -0.92 -14.97
N THR A 127 1.21 -1.63 -14.37
CA THR A 127 2.36 -2.17 -15.09
C THR A 127 1.92 -3.35 -15.98
N LEU A 128 2.73 -3.72 -16.95
CA LEU A 128 2.44 -4.87 -17.82
C LEU A 128 2.35 -6.16 -17.00
N SER A 129 3.26 -6.37 -16.07
CA SER A 129 3.26 -7.53 -15.16
C SER A 129 1.97 -7.64 -14.36
N LEU A 130 1.47 -6.52 -13.83
CA LEU A 130 0.22 -6.51 -13.07
C LEU A 130 -0.99 -6.73 -13.98
N ALA A 131 -0.97 -6.21 -15.21
CA ALA A 131 -2.04 -6.43 -16.18
C ALA A 131 -2.17 -7.91 -16.57
N GLU A 132 -1.07 -8.61 -16.75
CA GLU A 132 -1.04 -10.06 -17.03
C GLU A 132 -1.68 -10.84 -15.86
N LYS A 133 -1.30 -10.54 -14.61
CA LYS A 133 -1.89 -11.16 -13.41
C LYS A 133 -3.37 -10.87 -13.24
N LEU A 134 -3.81 -9.65 -13.56
CA LEU A 134 -5.23 -9.30 -13.58
C LEU A 134 -5.99 -10.13 -14.61
N ALA A 135 -5.44 -10.30 -15.79
CA ALA A 135 -6.04 -11.14 -16.84
C ALA A 135 -6.12 -12.61 -16.42
N GLU A 136 -5.07 -13.14 -15.78
CA GLU A 136 -5.08 -14.49 -15.21
C GLU A 136 -6.15 -14.64 -14.13
N SER A 137 -6.28 -13.66 -13.23
CA SER A 137 -7.26 -13.69 -12.13
C SER A 137 -8.71 -13.67 -12.62
N VAL A 138 -9.00 -13.08 -13.77
CA VAL A 138 -10.34 -13.07 -14.38
C VAL A 138 -10.71 -14.44 -14.94
N ASN A 139 -9.73 -15.17 -15.46
CA ASN A 139 -9.95 -16.50 -16.04
C ASN A 139 -10.07 -17.62 -14.99
N HIS A 140 -9.64 -17.38 -13.77
CA HIS A 140 -9.78 -18.30 -12.66
C HIS A 140 -10.94 -17.86 -11.75
N GLU A 141 -12.17 -18.28 -12.07
CA GLU A 141 -13.32 -18.28 -11.13
C GLU A 141 -13.12 -19.29 -9.96
N THR A 142 -11.90 -19.63 -9.62
CA THR A 142 -11.55 -20.52 -8.53
C THR A 142 -11.55 -19.76 -7.20
N GLU A 143 -11.91 -20.45 -6.16
CA GLU A 143 -12.02 -20.00 -4.76
C GLU A 143 -11.01 -18.92 -4.40
N LYS A 144 -11.49 -17.77 -3.89
CA LYS A 144 -10.63 -16.67 -3.44
C LYS A 144 -9.55 -17.22 -2.52
N PRO A 145 -8.27 -16.92 -2.77
CA PRO A 145 -7.19 -17.39 -1.90
C PRO A 145 -7.49 -17.05 -0.43
N LEU A 146 -7.21 -17.97 0.48
CA LEU A 146 -7.54 -17.80 1.90
C LEU A 146 -6.95 -16.52 2.51
N HIS A 147 -5.81 -16.05 2.01
CA HIS A 147 -5.19 -14.82 2.48
C HIS A 147 -5.91 -13.54 2.03
N GLU A 148 -6.81 -13.60 1.06
CA GLU A 148 -7.60 -12.42 0.64
C GLU A 148 -8.60 -11.94 1.70
N VAL A 149 -8.98 -12.80 2.66
CA VAL A 149 -9.88 -12.42 3.76
C VAL A 149 -9.18 -11.66 4.89
N LEU A 150 -7.84 -11.62 4.86
CA LEU A 150 -7.05 -10.91 5.86
C LEU A 150 -7.08 -9.41 5.57
N SER A 151 -7.18 -8.59 6.62
CA SER A 151 -6.84 -7.17 6.49
C SER A 151 -5.35 -7.00 6.20
N ASP A 152 -4.93 -5.81 5.77
CA ASP A 152 -3.54 -5.58 5.39
C ASP A 152 -2.58 -5.78 6.55
N ARG A 153 -2.93 -5.31 7.74
CA ARG A 153 -2.15 -5.55 8.96
C ARG A 153 -2.10 -7.03 9.35
N GLU A 154 -3.20 -7.74 9.18
CA GLU A 154 -3.20 -9.20 9.37
C GLU A 154 -2.34 -9.89 8.32
N PHE A 155 -2.34 -9.41 7.07
CA PHE A 155 -1.52 -9.97 6.01
C PHE A 155 -0.02 -9.71 6.25
N ASP A 156 0.38 -8.51 6.71
CA ASP A 156 1.75 -8.22 7.10
C ASP A 156 2.22 -9.15 8.24
N VAL A 157 1.41 -9.29 9.30
CA VAL A 157 1.70 -10.18 10.42
C VAL A 157 1.74 -11.65 9.96
N PHE A 158 0.81 -12.07 9.09
CA PHE A 158 0.79 -13.41 8.50
C PHE A 158 2.10 -13.74 7.79
N LYS A 159 2.58 -12.86 6.91
CA LYS A 159 3.84 -13.07 6.19
C LYS A 159 5.04 -13.23 7.13
N LEU A 160 5.11 -12.40 8.15
CA LEU A 160 6.20 -12.46 9.13
C LEU A 160 6.13 -13.71 9.99
N LEU A 161 4.93 -14.16 10.40
CA LEU A 161 4.72 -15.43 11.09
C LEU A 161 5.11 -16.62 10.21
N ALA A 162 4.69 -16.59 8.94
CA ALA A 162 5.01 -17.62 7.95
C ALA A 162 6.51 -17.71 7.66
N SER A 163 7.22 -16.58 7.72
CA SER A 163 8.69 -16.51 7.61
C SER A 163 9.42 -16.93 8.90
N GLY A 164 8.71 -17.41 9.91
CA GLY A 164 9.29 -17.96 11.15
C GLY A 164 9.65 -16.89 12.20
N LYS A 165 9.25 -15.64 12.06
CA LYS A 165 9.50 -14.62 13.07
C LYS A 165 8.66 -14.81 14.32
N THR A 166 9.24 -14.51 15.46
CA THR A 166 8.57 -14.53 16.76
C THR A 166 7.65 -13.33 16.93
N ILE A 167 6.68 -13.42 17.82
CA ILE A 167 5.76 -12.31 18.17
C ILE A 167 6.53 -11.05 18.58
N THR A 168 7.63 -11.21 19.31
CA THR A 168 8.45 -10.09 19.78
C THR A 168 9.18 -9.40 18.63
N GLU A 169 9.76 -10.18 17.71
CA GLU A 169 10.41 -9.62 16.52
C GLU A 169 9.42 -8.90 15.60
N ILE A 170 8.23 -9.48 15.42
CA ILE A 170 7.15 -8.85 14.63
C ILE A 170 6.69 -7.55 15.28
N ALA A 171 6.50 -7.55 16.60
CA ALA A 171 6.10 -6.37 17.37
C ALA A 171 7.12 -5.24 17.21
N SER A 172 8.41 -5.56 17.31
CA SER A 172 9.49 -4.59 17.10
C SER A 172 9.52 -4.06 15.66
N GLN A 173 9.41 -4.95 14.67
CA GLN A 173 9.48 -4.60 13.25
C GLN A 173 8.31 -3.73 12.79
N LEU A 174 7.10 -4.01 13.29
CA LEU A 174 5.87 -3.30 12.91
C LEU A 174 5.53 -2.13 13.85
N LEU A 175 6.37 -1.86 14.86
CA LEU A 175 6.16 -0.85 15.90
C LEU A 175 4.82 -1.06 16.64
N LEU A 176 4.51 -2.32 16.98
CA LEU A 176 3.32 -2.75 17.68
C LEU A 176 3.65 -3.33 19.06
N SER A 177 2.64 -3.49 19.93
CA SER A 177 2.79 -4.29 21.14
C SER A 177 2.73 -5.79 20.82
N SER A 178 3.42 -6.61 21.62
CA SER A 178 3.34 -8.09 21.51
C SER A 178 1.91 -8.60 21.69
N THR A 179 1.11 -7.93 22.51
CA THR A 179 -0.33 -8.24 22.69
C THR A 179 -1.11 -7.99 21.41
N THR A 180 -0.84 -6.88 20.73
CA THR A 180 -1.47 -6.54 19.43
C THR A 180 -1.14 -7.60 18.38
N VAL A 181 0.13 -7.99 18.26
CA VAL A 181 0.56 -9.04 17.33
C VAL A 181 -0.07 -10.38 17.66
N SER A 182 -0.19 -10.74 18.95
CA SER A 182 -0.88 -11.96 19.39
C SER A 182 -2.37 -11.95 19.00
N THR A 183 -3.03 -10.80 19.10
CA THR A 183 -4.42 -10.62 18.66
C THR A 183 -4.55 -10.80 17.15
N TYR A 184 -3.66 -10.20 16.36
CA TYR A 184 -3.63 -10.42 14.90
C TYR A 184 -3.40 -11.89 14.56
N ARG A 185 -2.44 -12.55 15.21
CA ARG A 185 -2.20 -13.99 15.02
C ARG A 185 -3.46 -14.82 15.25
N SER A 186 -4.20 -14.57 16.32
CA SER A 186 -5.45 -15.28 16.62
C SER A 186 -6.50 -15.07 15.52
N ARG A 187 -6.68 -13.82 15.07
CA ARG A 187 -7.61 -13.50 13.98
C ARG A 187 -7.20 -14.12 12.64
N ILE A 188 -5.90 -14.16 12.33
CA ILE A 188 -5.36 -14.82 11.13
C ILE A 188 -5.70 -16.30 11.15
N MET A 189 -5.41 -16.99 12.27
CA MET A 189 -5.71 -18.41 12.45
C MET A 189 -7.20 -18.72 12.26
N GLU A 190 -8.07 -17.87 12.83
CA GLU A 190 -9.52 -18.01 12.71
C GLU A 190 -9.98 -17.80 11.27
N LYS A 191 -9.60 -16.70 10.63
CA LYS A 191 -10.00 -16.32 9.26
C LYS A 191 -9.52 -17.32 8.22
N MET A 192 -8.27 -17.79 8.34
CA MET A 192 -7.68 -18.75 7.42
C MET A 192 -8.02 -20.21 7.79
N LYS A 193 -8.74 -20.43 8.91
CA LYS A 193 -9.08 -21.77 9.45
C LYS A 193 -7.86 -22.66 9.66
N MET A 194 -6.74 -22.06 10.11
CA MET A 194 -5.46 -22.74 10.37
C MET A 194 -5.19 -22.81 11.88
N LYS A 195 -4.46 -23.84 12.31
CA LYS A 195 -4.25 -24.16 13.73
C LYS A 195 -2.82 -23.90 14.21
N SER A 196 -1.87 -23.73 13.29
CA SER A 196 -0.45 -23.61 13.64
C SER A 196 0.31 -22.66 12.70
N ASN A 197 1.42 -22.10 13.18
CA ASN A 197 2.32 -21.32 12.32
C ASN A 197 2.93 -22.18 11.19
N ALA A 198 3.07 -23.49 11.40
CA ALA A 198 3.56 -24.40 10.36
C ALA A 198 2.56 -24.51 9.19
N GLU A 199 1.25 -24.49 9.46
CA GLU A 199 0.22 -24.44 8.43
C GLU A 199 0.24 -23.12 7.67
N LEU A 200 0.44 -22.00 8.38
CA LEU A 200 0.61 -20.68 7.76
C LEU A 200 1.84 -20.65 6.83
N ALA A 201 2.98 -21.16 7.29
CA ALA A 201 4.21 -21.21 6.52
C ALA A 201 4.06 -22.09 5.25
N ARG A 202 3.48 -23.28 5.39
CA ARG A 202 3.21 -24.14 4.25
C ARG A 202 2.33 -23.47 3.21
N TYR A 203 1.22 -22.87 3.65
CA TYR A 203 0.31 -22.15 2.77
C TYR A 203 1.01 -20.96 2.06
N ALA A 204 1.83 -20.22 2.79
CA ALA A 204 2.54 -19.06 2.22
C ALA A 204 3.54 -19.49 1.14
N ILE A 205 4.23 -20.62 1.32
CA ILE A 205 5.14 -21.18 0.30
C ILE A 205 4.35 -21.68 -0.91
N GLU A 206 3.29 -22.47 -0.70
CA GLU A 206 2.42 -22.98 -1.79
C GLU A 206 1.79 -21.86 -2.60
N SER A 207 1.44 -20.75 -1.95
CA SER A 207 0.86 -19.56 -2.57
C SER A 207 1.90 -18.54 -3.07
N ARG A 208 3.19 -18.84 -2.98
CA ARG A 208 4.33 -17.97 -3.39
C ARG A 208 4.30 -16.58 -2.74
N LEU A 209 3.93 -16.52 -1.46
CA LEU A 209 3.85 -15.27 -0.71
C LEU A 209 5.12 -14.97 0.09
N ILE A 210 5.98 -15.97 0.25
CA ILE A 210 7.33 -15.91 0.86
C ILE A 210 8.29 -16.80 0.07
#